data_0ed628398c56f31c75d8d7d1e53b2fa7
#
_entry.id   0ed628398c56f31c75d8d7d1e53b2fa7
#
_cell.length_a   1.000
_cell.length_b   1.000
_cell.length_c   1.000
_cell.angle_alpha   90.00
_cell.angle_beta   90.00
_cell.angle_gamma   90.00
#
_symmetry.space_group_name_H-M   'P 1'
#
loop_
_entity.id
_entity.type
_entity.pdbx_description
1 polymer ?
#
loop_
_entity_poly.entity_id
_entity_poly.type
_entity_poly.pdbx_seq_one_letter_code
_entity_poly.pdbx_strand_id
1 'polypeptide(L)'
;MVNNKLIILGSGPAGYAASIYAARAGLNPIIIAGAEPGGQLTTTTEVENWPGDSDDLQGPDLMERMKKHAEKFGVEIINDHISKVNLALTPFVLNGTDSYEADTLLSLIHI
;
A
#
# COMPACT_ATOMS: atom_id res chain seq x y z
N MET A 1 -0.54 18.56 -7.95
CA MET A 1 -1.05 17.80 -6.78
C MET A 1 -2.19 16.90 -7.25
N VAL A 2 -2.11 15.62 -6.93
CA VAL A 2 -3.11 14.64 -7.36
C VAL A 2 -4.11 14.43 -6.22
N ASN A 3 -5.40 14.54 -6.53
CA ASN A 3 -6.46 14.28 -5.56
C ASN A 3 -6.98 12.86 -5.76
N ASN A 4 -6.97 12.06 -4.71
CA ASN A 4 -7.44 10.68 -4.71
C ASN A 4 -8.49 10.47 -3.63
N LYS A 5 -9.45 9.59 -3.89
CA LYS A 5 -10.45 9.25 -2.89
C LYS A 5 -9.82 8.53 -1.70
N LEU A 6 -8.87 7.64 -1.97
CA LEU A 6 -8.21 6.85 -0.94
C LEU A 6 -6.73 6.71 -1.26
N ILE A 7 -5.90 7.08 -0.30
CA ILE A 7 -4.48 6.78 -0.32
C ILE A 7 -4.17 5.79 0.81
N ILE A 8 -3.41 4.75 0.47
CA ILE A 8 -2.96 3.74 1.42
C ILE A 8 -1.45 3.91 1.60
N LEU A 9 -1.02 4.17 2.82
CA LEU A 9 0.40 4.24 3.15
C LEU A 9 0.87 2.88 3.63
N GLY A 10 1.82 2.31 2.91
CA GLY A 10 2.38 1.00 3.21
C GLY A 10 2.03 -0.03 2.17
N SER A 11 3.01 -0.82 1.77
CA SER A 11 2.88 -1.87 0.76
C SER A 11 3.20 -3.25 1.33
N GLY A 12 2.96 -3.46 2.61
CA GLY A 12 2.96 -4.78 3.22
C GLY A 12 1.67 -5.53 2.89
N PRO A 13 1.47 -6.73 3.46
CA PRO A 13 0.29 -7.54 3.19
C PRO A 13 -1.03 -6.81 3.45
N ALA A 14 -1.10 -6.06 4.55
CA ALA A 14 -2.31 -5.32 4.90
C ALA A 14 -2.63 -4.24 3.88
N GLY A 15 -1.60 -3.52 3.39
CA GLY A 15 -1.78 -2.48 2.37
C GLY A 15 -2.29 -3.05 1.06
N TYR A 16 -1.70 -4.13 0.59
CA TYR A 16 -2.17 -4.78 -0.63
C TYR A 16 -3.59 -5.34 -0.46
N ALA A 17 -3.87 -6.01 0.65
CA ALA A 17 -5.21 -6.55 0.90
C ALA A 17 -6.27 -5.44 0.89
N ALA A 18 -6.02 -4.34 1.59
CA ALA A 18 -6.93 -3.20 1.61
C ALA A 18 -7.13 -2.61 0.21
N SER A 19 -6.05 -2.48 -0.56
CA SER A 19 -6.11 -1.90 -1.90
C SER A 19 -6.95 -2.74 -2.87
N ILE A 20 -6.87 -4.06 -2.77
CA ILE A 20 -7.63 -4.96 -3.62
C ILE A 20 -9.13 -4.79 -3.37
N TYR A 21 -9.54 -4.79 -2.10
CA TYR A 21 -10.95 -4.59 -1.77
C TYR A 21 -11.45 -3.20 -2.15
N ALA A 22 -10.64 -2.17 -1.94
CA ALA A 22 -10.99 -0.80 -2.31
C ALA A 22 -11.14 -0.66 -3.83
N ALA A 23 -10.23 -1.26 -4.60
CA ALA A 23 -10.28 -1.24 -6.05
C ALA A 23 -11.55 -1.93 -6.58
N ARG A 24 -11.89 -3.07 -5.99
CA ARG A 24 -13.10 -3.79 -6.36
C ARG A 24 -14.38 -3.02 -6.00
N ALA A 25 -14.31 -2.13 -5.03
CA ALA A 25 -15.42 -1.24 -4.67
C ALA A 25 -15.46 0.04 -5.53
N GLY A 26 -14.56 0.19 -6.49
CA GLY A 26 -14.54 1.33 -7.40
C GLY A 26 -13.92 2.60 -6.84
N LEU A 27 -13.11 2.49 -5.78
CA LEU A 27 -12.54 3.66 -5.11
C LEU A 27 -11.23 4.18 -5.73
N ASN A 28 -10.67 3.47 -6.71
CA ASN A 28 -9.42 3.82 -7.37
C ASN A 28 -8.30 4.18 -6.37
N PRO A 29 -7.96 3.27 -5.45
CA PRO A 29 -6.94 3.57 -4.45
C PRO A 29 -5.56 3.67 -5.08
N ILE A 30 -4.68 4.43 -4.43
CA ILE A 30 -3.25 4.35 -4.69
C ILE A 30 -2.54 3.88 -3.43
N ILE A 31 -1.45 3.14 -3.62
CA ILE A 31 -0.55 2.76 -2.54
C ILE A 31 0.70 3.60 -2.67
N ILE A 32 1.14 4.20 -1.57
CA ILE A 32 2.46 4.80 -1.48
C ILE A 32 3.33 3.84 -0.68
N ALA A 33 4.29 3.24 -1.35
CA ALA A 33 5.03 2.09 -0.82
C ALA A 33 6.05 2.44 0.27
N GLY A 34 6.51 3.67 0.31
CA GLY A 34 7.53 4.07 1.26
C GLY A 34 8.94 3.61 0.86
N ALA A 35 9.84 3.54 1.84
CA ALA A 35 11.25 3.20 1.62
C ALA A 35 11.47 1.70 1.36
N GLU A 36 10.57 0.85 1.85
CA GLU A 36 10.66 -0.60 1.70
C GLU A 36 9.41 -1.16 1.04
N PRO A 37 9.32 -1.14 -0.31
CA PRO A 37 8.19 -1.76 -1.02
C PRO A 37 8.05 -3.24 -0.63
N GLY A 38 6.82 -3.64 -0.28
CA GLY A 38 6.55 -5.00 0.20
C GLY A 38 6.68 -5.16 1.71
N GLY A 39 7.19 -4.15 2.43
CA GLY A 39 7.31 -4.15 3.88
C GLY A 39 8.30 -5.17 4.42
N GLN A 40 8.09 -5.58 5.66
CA GLN A 40 9.01 -6.47 6.35
C GLN A 40 9.10 -7.88 5.75
N LEU A 41 8.08 -8.33 5.03
CA LEU A 41 8.10 -9.66 4.41
C LEU A 41 9.13 -9.79 3.29
N THR A 42 9.61 -8.68 2.74
CA THR A 42 10.68 -8.72 1.72
C THR A 42 12.01 -9.23 2.28
N THR A 43 12.19 -9.14 3.61
CA THR A 43 13.38 -9.63 4.30
C THR A 43 13.14 -10.95 5.03
N THR A 44 11.93 -11.47 4.99
CA THR A 44 11.54 -12.72 5.65
C THR A 44 11.73 -13.88 4.66
N THR A 45 12.32 -15.00 5.11
CA THR A 45 12.50 -16.16 4.25
C THR A 45 11.23 -17.00 4.19
N GLU A 46 10.89 -17.72 5.25
CA GLU A 46 9.71 -18.57 5.26
C GLU A 46 8.50 -17.87 5.86
N VAL A 47 7.34 -18.00 5.21
CA VAL A 47 6.07 -17.51 5.70
C VAL A 47 5.15 -18.70 5.91
N GLU A 48 4.78 -18.94 7.17
CA GLU A 48 3.96 -20.09 7.54
C GLU A 48 2.55 -19.68 8.01
N ASN A 49 2.34 -18.42 8.25
CA ASN A 49 1.09 -17.89 8.79
C ASN A 49 0.22 -17.17 7.76
N TRP A 50 0.52 -17.34 6.47
CA TRP A 50 -0.32 -16.84 5.40
C TRP A 50 -1.33 -17.92 5.00
N PRO A 51 -2.63 -17.71 5.22
CA PRO A 51 -3.61 -18.81 5.07
C PRO A 51 -3.85 -19.27 3.65
N GLY A 52 -3.38 -18.55 2.66
CA GLY A 52 -3.55 -18.93 1.25
C GLY A 52 -2.51 -19.91 0.72
N ASP A 53 -1.44 -20.15 1.45
CA ASP A 53 -0.33 -21.02 1.03
C ASP A 53 0.15 -21.85 2.21
N SER A 54 0.41 -23.12 1.96
CA SER A 54 0.79 -24.07 3.02
C SER A 54 2.26 -24.46 3.03
N ASP A 55 2.94 -24.44 1.85
CA ASP A 55 4.27 -24.98 1.72
C ASP A 55 5.24 -24.02 1.05
N ASP A 56 6.46 -23.93 1.60
CA ASP A 56 7.63 -23.27 1.00
C ASP A 56 7.40 -21.84 0.50
N LEU A 57 6.47 -21.11 1.15
CA LEU A 57 6.22 -19.72 0.77
C LEU A 57 7.32 -18.83 1.32
N GLN A 58 7.98 -18.10 0.42
CA GLN A 58 8.98 -17.11 0.79
C GLN A 58 8.35 -15.72 0.83
N GLY A 59 8.82 -14.87 1.76
CA GLY A 59 8.31 -13.52 1.91
C GLY A 59 8.35 -12.69 0.63
N PRO A 60 9.50 -12.59 -0.07
CA PRO A 60 9.57 -11.83 -1.33
C PRO A 60 8.61 -12.33 -2.40
N ASP A 61 8.45 -13.65 -2.52
CA ASP A 61 7.53 -14.24 -3.50
C ASP A 61 6.07 -13.91 -3.17
N LEU A 62 5.70 -13.95 -1.90
CA LEU A 62 4.37 -13.55 -1.46
C LEU A 62 4.10 -12.10 -1.81
N MET A 63 5.06 -11.21 -1.53
CA MET A 63 4.89 -9.78 -1.80
C MET A 63 4.77 -9.50 -3.29
N GLU A 64 5.51 -10.21 -4.13
CA GLU A 64 5.40 -10.08 -5.58
C GLU A 64 4.03 -10.53 -6.09
N ARG A 65 3.52 -11.63 -5.54
CA ARG A 65 2.17 -12.13 -5.89
C ARG A 65 1.09 -11.14 -5.47
N MET A 66 1.20 -10.57 -4.29
CA MET A 66 0.23 -9.57 -3.79
C MET A 66 0.26 -8.29 -4.63
N LYS A 67 1.46 -7.85 -5.01
CA LYS A 67 1.63 -6.69 -5.88
C LYS A 67 0.93 -6.90 -7.22
N LYS A 68 1.18 -8.04 -7.86
CA LYS A 68 0.53 -8.38 -9.14
C LYS A 68 -0.98 -8.47 -9.01
N HIS A 69 -1.46 -9.00 -7.90
CA HIS A 69 -2.89 -9.10 -7.63
C HIS A 69 -3.52 -7.71 -7.52
N ALA A 70 -2.88 -6.79 -6.79
CA ALA A 70 -3.35 -5.41 -6.69
C ALA A 70 -3.34 -4.72 -8.06
N GLU A 71 -2.27 -4.86 -8.81
CA GLU A 71 -2.14 -4.26 -10.15
C GLU A 71 -3.19 -4.79 -11.12
N LYS A 72 -3.59 -6.05 -10.98
CA LYS A 72 -4.67 -6.64 -11.79
C LYS A 72 -5.96 -5.84 -11.70
N PHE A 73 -6.26 -5.28 -10.54
CA PHE A 73 -7.47 -4.48 -10.32
C PHE A 73 -7.24 -2.98 -10.51
N GLY A 74 -6.10 -2.60 -11.07
CA GLY A 74 -5.83 -1.21 -11.42
C GLY A 74 -5.28 -0.35 -10.28
N VAL A 75 -4.82 -0.98 -9.20
CA VAL A 75 -4.18 -0.23 -8.11
C VAL A 75 -2.87 0.35 -8.60
N GLU A 76 -2.70 1.67 -8.43
CA GLU A 76 -1.44 2.34 -8.71
C GLU A 76 -0.55 2.26 -7.48
N ILE A 77 0.71 1.87 -7.69
CA ILE A 77 1.70 1.75 -6.62
C ILE A 77 2.79 2.77 -6.88
N ILE A 78 2.95 3.71 -5.93
CA ILE A 78 3.91 4.80 -6.04
C ILE A 78 5.03 4.57 -5.04
N ASN A 79 6.27 4.63 -5.51
CA ASN A 79 7.46 4.56 -4.66
C ASN A 79 7.82 5.96 -4.19
N ASP A 80 7.38 6.30 -3.00
CA ASP A 80 7.71 7.58 -2.37
C ASP A 80 7.71 7.39 -0.85
N HIS A 81 8.47 8.22 -0.17
CA HIS A 81 8.50 8.23 1.29
C HIS A 81 7.78 9.49 1.78
N ILE A 82 6.65 9.30 2.45
CA ILE A 82 5.88 10.41 3.00
C ILE A 82 6.52 10.85 4.31
N SER A 83 7.02 12.08 4.32
CA SER A 83 7.69 12.65 5.48
C SER A 83 6.77 13.53 6.33
N LYS A 84 5.66 14.02 5.77
CA LYS A 84 4.74 14.92 6.46
C LYS A 84 3.31 14.69 5.98
N VAL A 85 2.38 14.66 6.93
CA VAL A 85 0.96 14.54 6.66
C VAL A 85 0.22 15.67 7.37
N ASN A 86 -0.67 16.36 6.65
CA ASN A 86 -1.53 17.36 7.23
C ASN A 86 -2.98 16.85 7.25
N LEU A 87 -3.44 16.48 8.43
CA LEU A 87 -4.78 15.96 8.65
C LEU A 87 -5.80 17.04 9.04
N ALA A 88 -5.34 18.28 9.22
CA ALA A 88 -6.20 19.40 9.54
C ALA A 88 -6.92 19.97 8.30
N LEU A 89 -6.41 19.67 7.13
CA LEU A 89 -6.99 20.10 5.85
C LEU A 89 -7.95 19.04 5.31
N THR A 90 -8.91 19.49 4.51
CA THR A 90 -9.82 18.62 3.77
C THR A 90 -9.77 19.04 2.30
N PRO A 91 -9.24 18.22 1.38
CA PRO A 91 -8.67 16.88 1.60
C PRO A 91 -7.36 16.89 2.40
N PHE A 92 -6.98 15.72 2.92
CA PHE A 92 -5.70 15.56 3.61
C PHE A 92 -4.54 15.76 2.63
N VAL A 93 -3.45 16.33 3.10
CA VAL A 93 -2.26 16.57 2.28
C VAL A 93 -1.09 15.75 2.79
N LEU A 94 -0.47 15.00 1.88
CA LEU A 94 0.71 14.18 2.16
C LEU A 94 1.87 14.71 1.35
N ASN A 95 3.02 14.88 1.99
CA ASN A 95 4.22 15.37 1.35
C ASN A 95 5.36 14.36 1.44
N GLY A 96 5.86 13.95 0.31
CA GLY A 96 7.08 13.20 0.12
C GLY A 96 7.94 13.92 -0.90
N THR A 97 8.46 13.19 -1.88
CA THR A 97 9.11 13.80 -3.05
C THR A 97 8.10 14.65 -3.81
N ASP A 98 6.88 14.15 -3.94
CA ASP A 98 5.74 14.88 -4.50
C ASP A 98 4.71 15.16 -3.42
N SER A 99 3.70 15.94 -3.77
CA SER A 99 2.56 16.21 -2.88
C SER A 99 1.33 15.47 -3.36
N TYR A 100 0.54 14.97 -2.41
CA TYR A 100 -0.66 14.19 -2.70
C TYR A 100 -1.82 14.71 -1.87
N GLU A 101 -3.03 14.63 -2.43
CA GLU A 101 -4.25 14.91 -1.71
C GLU A 101 -5.11 13.65 -1.62
N ALA A 102 -5.73 13.43 -0.46
CA ALA A 102 -6.60 12.29 -0.24
C ALA A 102 -7.85 12.69 0.51
N ASP A 103 -9.00 12.22 0.04
CA ASP A 103 -10.25 12.38 0.78
C ASP A 103 -10.26 11.46 2.01
N THR A 104 -9.66 10.27 1.86
CA THR A 104 -9.53 9.28 2.92
C THR A 104 -8.10 8.73 2.93
N LEU A 105 -7.56 8.54 4.12
CA LEU A 105 -6.21 8.01 4.31
C LEU A 105 -6.27 6.76 5.19
N LEU A 106 -5.68 5.69 4.72
CA LEU A 106 -5.43 4.49 5.51
C LEU A 106 -3.92 4.35 5.70
N SER A 107 -3.47 4.53 6.93
CA SER A 107 -2.04 4.41 7.25
C SER A 107 -1.76 3.09 7.93
N LEU A 108 -0.82 2.34 7.36
CA LEU A 108 -0.34 1.06 7.88
C LEU A 108 1.15 1.14 8.21
N ILE A 109 1.63 2.35 8.43
CA ILE A 109 2.99 2.66 8.84
C ILE A 109 2.94 3.59 10.05
N HIS A 110 4.09 3.79 10.68
CA HIS A 110 4.23 4.83 11.70
C HIS A 110 4.39 6.20 11.04
N ILE A 111 3.66 7.16 11.55
CA ILE A 111 3.74 8.54 11.09
C ILE A 111 4.38 9.40 12.17
#